data_d336e6ee88f652ae30bc022dd768ec73
#
_entry.id   d336e6ee88f652ae30bc022dd768ec73
#
_cell.length_a   1.000
_cell.length_b   1.000
_cell.length_c   1.000
_cell.angle_alpha   90.00
_cell.angle_beta   90.00
_cell.angle_gamma   90.00
#
_symmetry.space_group_name_H-M   'P 1'
#
loop_
_entity.id
_entity.type
_entity.pdbx_description
1 polymer ?
#
loop_
_entity_poly.entity_id
_entity_poly.type
_entity_poly.pdbx_seq_one_letter_code
_entity_poly.pdbx_strand_id
1 'polypeptide(L)'
;MTPLHHEKSARLRRYLIAVAAAGFVLLGCCVVVSSYIAATIPPDALLLYEVTEETTQKGIVIRLDEEEFQNLPILDALLRDEEHNTEGEPYAPGDIRLVGSVDYPEKIRQETIDAYIFDSETGRRKYFEYEGRYYRVGTIYRD
;
A
#
# COMPACT_ATOMS: atom_id res chain seq x y z
N MET A 1 25.79 60.06 13.94
CA MET A 1 25.66 58.90 13.03
C MET A 1 24.80 57.88 13.71
N THR A 2 23.68 57.51 13.12
CA THR A 2 22.48 57.02 13.79
C THR A 2 22.45 55.50 13.97
N PRO A 3 22.20 54.96 15.18
CA PRO A 3 22.10 53.51 15.46
C PRO A 3 20.79 52.87 15.00
N LEU A 4 19.89 53.61 14.38
CA LEU A 4 18.53 53.18 14.04
C LEU A 4 18.45 52.11 12.92
N HIS A 5 19.48 51.97 12.10
CA HIS A 5 19.45 50.97 10.99
C HIS A 5 19.71 49.56 11.44
N HIS A 6 20.48 49.35 12.52
CA HIS A 6 20.85 48.03 13.00
C HIS A 6 19.70 47.32 13.74
N GLU A 7 18.87 48.07 14.43
CA GLU A 7 17.76 47.53 15.21
C GLU A 7 16.59 47.02 14.33
N LYS A 8 16.32 47.77 13.23
CA LYS A 8 15.30 47.35 12.25
C LYS A 8 15.67 46.08 11.53
N SER A 9 16.94 45.88 11.19
CA SER A 9 17.40 44.68 10.50
C SER A 9 17.37 43.45 11.42
N ALA A 10 17.65 43.60 12.71
CA ALA A 10 17.59 42.56 13.70
C ALA A 10 16.13 42.07 13.95
N ARG A 11 15.18 43.01 14.01
CA ARG A 11 13.75 42.66 14.14
C ARG A 11 13.22 41.96 12.90
N LEU A 12 13.58 42.41 11.71
CA LEU A 12 13.20 41.79 10.45
C LEU A 12 13.74 40.37 10.34
N ARG A 13 14.99 40.15 10.74
CA ARG A 13 15.63 38.82 10.74
C ARG A 13 14.95 37.87 11.72
N ARG A 14 14.56 38.33 12.91
CA ARG A 14 13.79 37.50 13.87
C ARG A 14 12.41 37.18 13.34
N TYR A 15 11.75 38.08 12.66
CA TYR A 15 10.45 37.84 12.03
C TYR A 15 10.54 36.80 10.90
N LEU A 16 11.55 36.90 10.05
CA LEU A 16 11.79 35.92 8.98
C LEU A 16 12.09 34.51 9.54
N ILE A 17 12.88 34.43 10.60
CA ILE A 17 13.15 33.17 11.26
C ILE A 17 11.89 32.58 11.89
N ALA A 18 11.07 33.38 12.53
CA ALA A 18 9.81 32.92 13.13
C ALA A 18 8.81 32.42 12.06
N VAL A 19 8.69 33.16 10.93
CA VAL A 19 7.83 32.74 9.80
C VAL A 19 8.34 31.45 9.16
N ALA A 20 9.64 31.32 8.97
CA ALA A 20 10.24 30.09 8.45
C ALA A 20 10.01 28.90 9.39
N ALA A 21 10.21 29.10 10.70
CA ALA A 21 9.95 28.05 11.69
C ALA A 21 8.48 27.62 11.73
N ALA A 22 7.55 28.56 11.67
CA ALA A 22 6.11 28.29 11.60
C ALA A 22 5.74 27.51 10.32
N GLY A 23 6.34 27.88 9.18
CA GLY A 23 6.17 27.17 7.92
C GLY A 23 6.66 25.72 7.99
N PHE A 24 7.81 25.47 8.61
CA PHE A 24 8.32 24.12 8.80
C PHE A 24 7.43 23.26 9.72
N VAL A 25 6.90 23.85 10.80
CA VAL A 25 5.97 23.15 11.70
C VAL A 25 4.68 22.79 10.97
N LEU A 26 4.12 23.71 10.19
CA LEU A 26 2.90 23.45 9.41
C LEU A 26 3.13 22.35 8.34
N LEU A 27 4.24 22.38 7.62
CA LEU A 27 4.60 21.35 6.66
C LEU A 27 4.78 19.98 7.35
N GLY A 28 5.46 19.93 8.48
CA GLY A 28 5.63 18.72 9.28
C GLY A 28 4.29 18.15 9.74
N CYS A 29 3.39 18.98 10.25
CA CYS A 29 2.04 18.58 10.63
C CYS A 29 1.25 18.03 9.43
N CYS A 30 1.31 18.67 8.27
CA CYS A 30 0.62 18.20 7.07
C CYS A 30 1.11 16.82 6.63
N VAL A 31 2.42 16.58 6.66
CA VAL A 31 3.00 15.27 6.30
C VAL A 31 2.57 14.20 7.28
N VAL A 32 2.62 14.46 8.58
CA VAL A 32 2.21 13.50 9.62
C VAL A 32 0.71 13.18 9.52
N VAL A 33 -0.13 14.19 9.36
CA VAL A 33 -1.58 14.02 9.21
C VAL A 33 -1.91 13.24 7.93
N SER A 34 -1.28 13.57 6.81
CA SER A 34 -1.49 12.84 5.55
C SER A 34 -1.06 11.37 5.66
N SER A 35 0.08 11.11 6.29
CA SER A 35 0.55 9.73 6.52
C SER A 35 -0.38 8.96 7.46
N TYR A 36 -0.90 9.62 8.49
CA TYR A 36 -1.85 9.00 9.42
C TYR A 36 -3.19 8.68 8.74
N ILE A 37 -3.71 9.62 7.94
CA ILE A 37 -4.95 9.40 7.17
C ILE A 37 -4.77 8.26 6.18
N ALA A 38 -3.67 8.23 5.42
CA ALA A 38 -3.38 7.16 4.48
C ALA A 38 -3.26 5.78 5.16
N ALA A 39 -2.72 5.75 6.38
CA ALA A 39 -2.62 4.50 7.16
C ALA A 39 -3.95 4.05 7.80
N THR A 40 -4.92 4.97 7.96
CA THR A 40 -6.20 4.69 8.63
C THR A 40 -7.37 4.48 7.68
N ILE A 41 -7.24 4.85 6.39
CA ILE A 41 -8.25 4.57 5.38
C ILE A 41 -8.05 3.12 4.90
N PRO A 42 -8.95 2.20 5.22
CA PRO A 42 -8.84 0.84 4.73
C PRO A 42 -9.14 0.78 3.22
N PRO A 43 -8.47 -0.11 2.49
CA PRO A 43 -8.71 -0.28 1.05
C PRO A 43 -10.11 -0.85 0.77
N ASP A 44 -10.63 -0.58 -0.43
CA ASP A 44 -11.98 -0.95 -0.84
C ASP A 44 -12.02 -2.21 -1.72
N ALA A 45 -10.89 -2.60 -2.31
CA ALA A 45 -10.80 -3.81 -3.11
C ALA A 45 -9.44 -4.52 -2.97
N LEU A 46 -9.48 -5.84 -3.13
CA LEU A 46 -8.30 -6.68 -3.30
C LEU A 46 -8.11 -6.99 -4.78
N LEU A 47 -6.86 -6.90 -5.22
CA LEU A 47 -6.44 -7.21 -6.58
C LEU A 47 -5.48 -8.39 -6.55
N LEU A 48 -5.69 -9.37 -7.43
CA LEU A 48 -4.78 -10.49 -7.61
C LEU A 48 -3.92 -10.25 -8.85
N TYR A 49 -2.61 -10.34 -8.68
CA TYR A 49 -1.63 -10.20 -9.74
C TYR A 49 -0.82 -11.47 -9.90
N GLU A 50 -0.68 -11.94 -11.13
CA GLU A 50 0.34 -12.94 -11.49
C GLU A 50 1.69 -12.24 -11.56
N VAL A 51 2.71 -12.87 -11.00
CA VAL A 51 4.09 -12.34 -10.93
C VAL A 51 5.09 -13.42 -11.34
N THR A 52 6.31 -13.03 -11.67
CA THR A 52 7.39 -13.98 -11.94
C THR A 52 7.96 -14.57 -10.66
N GLU A 53 8.55 -15.75 -10.74
CA GLU A 53 9.27 -16.41 -9.65
C GLU A 53 10.36 -15.50 -9.06
N GLU A 54 11.07 -14.75 -9.89
CA GLU A 54 12.11 -13.82 -9.45
C GLU A 54 11.56 -12.77 -8.47
N THR A 55 10.34 -12.30 -8.69
CA THR A 55 9.66 -11.33 -7.82
C THR A 55 9.43 -11.89 -6.42
N THR A 56 9.27 -13.19 -6.26
CA THR A 56 8.95 -13.83 -4.98
C THR A 56 10.15 -13.97 -4.04
N GLN A 57 11.38 -13.82 -4.52
CA GLN A 57 12.62 -14.09 -3.77
C GLN A 57 12.75 -13.32 -2.45
N LYS A 58 12.12 -12.16 -2.34
CA LYS A 58 12.16 -11.31 -1.13
C LYS A 58 10.99 -11.53 -0.17
N GLY A 59 10.08 -12.44 -0.52
CA GLY A 59 8.84 -12.68 0.22
C GLY A 59 8.76 -14.05 0.88
N ILE A 60 7.55 -14.41 1.26
CA ILE A 60 7.18 -15.74 1.74
C ILE A 60 6.27 -16.34 0.67
N VAL A 61 6.62 -17.51 0.16
CA VAL A 61 5.80 -18.24 -0.82
C VAL A 61 4.97 -19.28 -0.08
N ILE A 62 3.66 -19.19 -0.23
CA ILE A 62 2.67 -20.13 0.31
C ILE A 62 2.15 -20.94 -0.87
N ARG A 63 2.30 -22.26 -0.83
CA ARG A 63 1.73 -23.14 -1.84
C ARG A 63 0.26 -23.37 -1.51
N LEU A 64 -0.61 -23.06 -2.45
CA LEU A 64 -2.05 -23.24 -2.28
C LEU A 64 -2.43 -24.70 -2.55
N ASP A 65 -3.00 -25.33 -1.53
CA ASP A 65 -3.67 -26.62 -1.59
C ASP A 65 -5.13 -26.48 -1.11
N GLU A 66 -5.85 -27.58 -1.00
CA GLU A 66 -7.26 -27.54 -0.57
C GLU A 66 -7.45 -27.00 0.85
N GLU A 67 -6.48 -27.19 1.75
CA GLU A 67 -6.53 -26.67 3.11
C GLU A 67 -6.30 -25.14 3.11
N GLU A 68 -5.33 -24.68 2.34
CA GLU A 68 -5.05 -23.27 2.20
C GLU A 68 -6.20 -22.50 1.53
N PHE A 69 -6.87 -23.07 0.53
CA PHE A 69 -8.06 -22.46 -0.07
C PHE A 69 -9.22 -22.33 0.92
N GLN A 70 -9.40 -23.27 1.85
CA GLN A 70 -10.40 -23.14 2.89
C GLN A 70 -10.08 -21.98 3.85
N ASN A 71 -8.80 -21.74 4.13
CA ASN A 71 -8.33 -20.65 4.97
C ASN A 71 -8.32 -19.30 4.25
N LEU A 72 -8.22 -19.32 2.91
CA LEU A 72 -8.08 -18.13 2.06
C LEU A 72 -9.17 -18.11 0.96
N PRO A 73 -10.45 -17.99 1.34
CA PRO A 73 -11.59 -18.12 0.42
C PRO A 73 -11.59 -17.08 -0.72
N ILE A 74 -10.93 -15.95 -0.54
CA ILE A 74 -10.80 -14.93 -1.59
C ILE A 74 -9.90 -15.43 -2.72
N LEU A 75 -8.83 -16.14 -2.41
CA LEU A 75 -7.96 -16.73 -3.43
C LEU A 75 -8.65 -17.88 -4.15
N ASP A 76 -9.48 -18.65 -3.45
CA ASP A 76 -10.30 -19.68 -4.06
C ASP A 76 -11.24 -19.06 -5.13
N ALA A 77 -11.98 -18.02 -4.76
CA ALA A 77 -12.86 -17.31 -5.68
C ALA A 77 -12.09 -16.65 -6.86
N LEU A 78 -10.92 -16.06 -6.61
CA LEU A 78 -10.16 -15.36 -7.66
C LEU A 78 -9.40 -16.29 -8.61
N LEU A 79 -9.01 -17.49 -8.16
CA LEU A 79 -8.19 -18.42 -8.95
C LEU A 79 -9.00 -19.54 -9.58
N ARG A 80 -10.10 -19.95 -8.96
CA ARG A 80 -10.90 -21.13 -9.36
C ARG A 80 -12.26 -20.76 -9.95
N ASP A 81 -12.76 -19.56 -9.71
CA ASP A 81 -14.03 -19.08 -10.27
C ASP A 81 -13.78 -18.34 -11.60
N GLU A 82 -14.27 -18.93 -12.69
CA GLU A 82 -14.11 -18.35 -14.03
C GLU A 82 -14.79 -16.98 -14.20
N GLU A 83 -15.82 -16.68 -13.41
CA GLU A 83 -16.52 -15.38 -13.46
C GLU A 83 -15.65 -14.20 -13.01
N HIS A 84 -14.68 -14.44 -12.14
CA HIS A 84 -13.81 -13.39 -11.60
C HIS A 84 -12.47 -13.27 -12.35
N ASN A 85 -12.20 -14.21 -13.26
CA ASN A 85 -10.95 -14.25 -14.02
C ASN A 85 -11.04 -13.30 -15.22
N THR A 86 -10.98 -12.01 -14.97
CA THR A 86 -10.80 -11.00 -16.02
C THR A 86 -9.37 -11.10 -16.54
N GLU A 87 -9.19 -11.63 -17.76
CA GLU A 87 -7.94 -11.51 -18.49
C GLU A 87 -7.67 -10.02 -18.75
N GLY A 88 -7.11 -9.36 -17.75
CA GLY A 88 -6.72 -7.96 -17.82
C GLY A 88 -5.49 -7.80 -18.71
N GLU A 89 -5.46 -6.74 -19.50
CA GLU A 89 -4.25 -6.30 -20.16
C GLU A 89 -3.12 -6.09 -19.14
N PRO A 90 -1.85 -6.32 -19.50
CA PRO A 90 -0.72 -6.09 -18.62
C PRO A 90 -0.71 -4.64 -18.13
N TYR A 91 -0.97 -4.45 -16.85
CA TYR A 91 -1.14 -3.11 -16.23
C TYR A 91 0.17 -2.39 -15.93
N ALA A 92 1.31 -3.04 -16.13
CA ALA A 92 2.62 -2.43 -15.89
C ALA A 92 3.66 -2.91 -16.91
N PRO A 93 4.65 -2.09 -17.25
CA PRO A 93 5.80 -2.55 -17.99
C PRO A 93 6.60 -3.54 -17.12
N GLY A 94 6.68 -4.79 -17.56
CA GLY A 94 7.34 -5.90 -16.87
C GLY A 94 6.33 -6.93 -16.35
N ASP A 95 6.77 -7.97 -15.92
CA ASP A 95 6.30 -9.26 -15.45
C ASP A 95 5.12 -9.32 -14.46
N ILE A 96 4.16 -8.38 -14.49
CA ILE A 96 3.01 -8.34 -13.58
C ILE A 96 1.72 -8.25 -14.39
N ARG A 97 0.84 -9.23 -14.24
CA ARG A 97 -0.47 -9.28 -14.90
C ARG A 97 -1.59 -9.28 -13.84
N LEU A 98 -2.57 -8.40 -14.01
CA LEU A 98 -3.80 -8.45 -13.21
C LEU A 98 -4.60 -9.68 -13.61
N VAL A 99 -4.94 -10.53 -12.65
CA VAL A 99 -5.73 -11.75 -12.85
C VAL A 99 -7.19 -11.51 -12.49
N GLY A 100 -7.44 -10.82 -11.38
CA GLY A 100 -8.80 -10.56 -10.93
C GLY A 100 -8.87 -9.55 -9.80
N SER A 101 -10.09 -9.17 -9.44
CA SER A 101 -10.36 -8.26 -8.33
C SER A 101 -11.61 -8.67 -7.56
N VAL A 102 -11.58 -8.46 -6.25
CA VAL A 102 -12.75 -8.61 -5.38
C VAL A 102 -13.02 -7.29 -4.68
N ASP A 103 -14.21 -6.75 -4.90
CA ASP A 103 -14.71 -5.58 -4.20
C ASP A 103 -15.19 -5.97 -2.81
N TYR A 104 -14.82 -5.18 -1.83
CA TYR A 104 -15.30 -5.30 -0.47
C TYR A 104 -16.40 -4.26 -0.24
N PRO A 105 -17.63 -4.68 0.06
CA PRO A 105 -18.71 -3.74 0.42
C PRO A 105 -18.45 -3.06 1.76
N GLU A 106 -17.65 -3.69 2.61
CA GLU A 106 -17.13 -3.12 3.84
C GLU A 106 -15.64 -2.94 3.71
N LYS A 107 -15.10 -1.90 4.35
CA LYS A 107 -13.66 -1.60 4.32
C LYS A 107 -12.85 -2.81 4.77
N ILE A 108 -11.82 -3.15 3.99
CA ILE A 108 -10.96 -4.30 4.27
C ILE A 108 -10.28 -4.11 5.62
N ARG A 109 -10.45 -5.07 6.51
CA ARG A 109 -9.87 -5.05 7.85
C ARG A 109 -8.37 -5.39 7.81
N GLN A 110 -7.62 -4.94 8.81
CA GLN A 110 -6.20 -5.24 8.93
C GLN A 110 -5.93 -6.75 8.96
N GLU A 111 -6.79 -7.53 9.58
CA GLU A 111 -6.70 -8.99 9.62
C GLU A 111 -6.69 -9.61 8.21
N THR A 112 -7.49 -9.07 7.29
CA THR A 112 -7.49 -9.49 5.88
C THR A 112 -6.19 -9.11 5.19
N ILE A 113 -5.66 -7.91 5.44
CA ILE A 113 -4.38 -7.46 4.89
C ILE A 113 -3.26 -8.39 5.37
N ASP A 114 -3.23 -8.71 6.66
CA ASP A 114 -2.24 -9.60 7.25
C ASP A 114 -2.39 -11.04 6.73
N ALA A 115 -3.61 -11.49 6.48
CA ALA A 115 -3.83 -12.82 5.91
C ALA A 115 -3.30 -12.94 4.47
N TYR A 116 -3.55 -11.94 3.62
CA TYR A 116 -3.33 -12.03 2.17
C TYR A 116 -2.10 -11.27 1.65
N ILE A 117 -1.58 -10.27 2.34
CA ILE A 117 -0.56 -9.37 1.78
C ILE A 117 0.76 -9.45 2.52
N PHE A 118 0.75 -9.37 3.84
CA PHE A 118 1.94 -9.36 4.65
C PHE A 118 1.88 -10.39 5.77
N ASP A 119 3.03 -10.93 6.08
CA ASP A 119 3.21 -11.71 7.30
C ASP A 119 3.39 -10.77 8.49
N SER A 120 2.52 -10.88 9.48
CA SER A 120 2.47 -9.98 10.64
C SER A 120 3.70 -10.07 11.54
N GLU A 121 4.39 -11.22 11.56
CA GLU A 121 5.56 -11.43 12.41
C GLU A 121 6.84 -10.88 11.77
N THR A 122 7.00 -11.09 10.48
CA THR A 122 8.23 -10.73 9.75
C THR A 122 8.11 -9.47 8.92
N GLY A 123 6.91 -8.96 8.70
CA GLY A 123 6.61 -7.84 7.79
C GLY A 123 6.92 -8.14 6.32
N ARG A 124 7.18 -9.41 5.98
CA ARG A 124 7.49 -9.82 4.61
C ARG A 124 6.22 -9.98 3.80
N ARG A 125 6.29 -9.64 2.51
CA ARG A 125 5.16 -9.82 1.59
C ARG A 125 4.91 -11.30 1.35
N LYS A 126 3.62 -11.68 1.30
CA LYS A 126 3.15 -13.00 0.92
C LYS A 126 3.00 -13.11 -0.59
N TYR A 127 3.40 -14.23 -1.11
CA TYR A 127 3.17 -14.68 -2.48
C TYR A 127 2.51 -16.07 -2.41
N PHE A 128 1.72 -16.38 -3.41
CA PHE A 128 0.96 -17.64 -3.47
C PHE A 128 1.38 -18.39 -4.72
N GLU A 129 1.70 -19.66 -4.58
CA GLU A 129 1.98 -20.55 -5.70
C GLU A 129 0.80 -21.47 -5.94
N TYR A 130 0.28 -21.46 -7.16
CA TYR A 130 -0.79 -22.34 -7.59
C TYR A 130 -0.54 -22.80 -9.03
N GLU A 131 -0.56 -24.10 -9.27
CA GLU A 131 -0.31 -24.73 -10.58
C GLU A 131 0.98 -24.25 -11.29
N GLY A 132 2.04 -24.04 -10.51
CA GLY A 132 3.33 -23.59 -11.02
C GLY A 132 3.40 -22.12 -11.41
N ARG A 133 2.39 -21.33 -11.05
CA ARG A 133 2.35 -19.86 -11.21
C ARG A 133 2.40 -19.19 -9.86
N TYR A 134 2.91 -17.97 -9.86
CA TYR A 134 3.05 -17.18 -8.64
C TYR A 134 2.14 -15.97 -8.68
N TYR A 135 1.51 -15.70 -7.55
CA TYR A 135 0.54 -14.62 -7.41
C TYR A 135 0.86 -13.75 -6.19
N ARG A 136 0.44 -12.52 -6.25
CA ARG A 136 0.41 -11.62 -5.10
C ARG A 136 -0.91 -10.89 -5.00
N VAL A 137 -1.31 -10.58 -3.78
CA VAL A 137 -2.47 -9.72 -3.53
C VAL A 137 -2.01 -8.28 -3.31
N GLY A 138 -2.72 -7.34 -3.88
CA GLY A 138 -2.60 -5.91 -3.65
C GLY A 138 -3.94 -5.32 -3.23
N THR A 139 -3.92 -4.04 -2.87
CA THR A 139 -5.11 -3.29 -2.46
C THR A 139 -5.28 -2.06 -3.33
N ILE A 140 -6.52 -1.65 -3.55
CA ILE A 140 -6.85 -0.38 -4.18
C ILE A 140 -7.80 0.40 -3.29
N TYR A 141 -7.62 1.73 -3.28
CA TYR A 141 -8.53 2.68 -2.66
C TYR A 141 -9.35 3.32 -3.78
N ARG A 142 -10.67 3.34 -3.60
CA ARG A 142 -11.57 4.08 -4.51
C ARG A 142 -11.91 5.42 -3.88
N ASP A 143 -11.79 6.48 -4.67
CA ASP A 143 -12.18 7.85 -4.30
C ASP A 143 -13.71 8.00 -4.33
#